data_1cf9651d1f0512e923307e64b720240f
#
_entry.id   1cf9651d1f0512e923307e64b720240f
#
_cell.length_a   1.000
_cell.length_b   1.000
_cell.length_c   1.000
_cell.angle_alpha   90.00
_cell.angle_beta   90.00
_cell.angle_gamma   90.00
#
_symmetry.space_group_name_H-M   'P 1'
#
loop_
_entity.id
_entity.type
_entity.pdbx_description
1 polymer ?
#
loop_
_entity_poly.entity_id
_entity_poly.type
_entity_poly.pdbx_seq_one_letter_code
_entity_poly.pdbx_strand_id
1 'polypeptide(L)'
;MLEAKIESVRRTSSNLDIDLFINARTDVYLRSLVPERERVEETINRAARYVMAGADCFFVAGLADTNAIEEIASEIEMPLNVAAWPGLPPAADLGKLGVRRLSSGSGIPQTLWKHVAELAKRFLKTGDSKLMSENCMSHAQLQELFSV
;
A
#
# COMPACT_ATOMS: atom_id res chain seq x y z
N MET A 1 -11.67 -18.62 1.30
CA MET A 1 -11.16 -18.58 -0.10
C MET A 1 -9.79 -17.92 -0.21
N LEU A 2 -9.50 -16.80 0.45
CA LEU A 2 -8.13 -16.25 0.51
C LEU A 2 -7.26 -17.06 1.47
N GLU A 3 -7.81 -17.55 2.56
CA GLU A 3 -7.17 -18.41 3.56
C GLU A 3 -6.46 -19.60 2.90
N ALA A 4 -7.17 -20.36 2.07
CA ALA A 4 -6.59 -21.51 1.36
C ALA A 4 -5.41 -21.12 0.43
N LYS A 5 -5.41 -19.88 -0.12
CA LYS A 5 -4.27 -19.37 -0.89
C LYS A 5 -3.08 -19.05 0.02
N ILE A 6 -3.32 -18.42 1.17
CA ILE A 6 -2.28 -18.11 2.15
C ILE A 6 -1.63 -19.41 2.64
N GLU A 7 -2.45 -20.39 3.05
CA GLU A 7 -1.97 -21.73 3.47
C GLU A 7 -1.13 -22.43 2.39
N SER A 8 -1.61 -22.36 1.12
CA SER A 8 -0.88 -22.95 -0.01
C SER A 8 0.47 -22.27 -0.24
N VAL A 9 0.52 -20.93 -0.18
CA VAL A 9 1.76 -20.16 -0.32
C VAL A 9 2.70 -20.48 0.83
N ARG A 10 2.22 -20.49 2.08
CA ARG A 10 3.02 -20.80 3.26
C ARG A 10 3.61 -22.21 3.17
N ARG A 11 2.80 -23.21 2.83
CA ARG A 11 3.25 -24.59 2.64
C ARG A 11 4.31 -24.71 1.54
N THR A 12 4.10 -24.03 0.41
CA THR A 12 5.05 -24.09 -0.71
C THR A 12 6.38 -23.42 -0.35
N SER A 13 6.35 -22.25 0.30
CA SER A 13 7.56 -21.56 0.74
C SER A 13 8.36 -22.39 1.75
N SER A 14 7.67 -23.04 2.71
CA SER A 14 8.32 -23.94 3.67
C SER A 14 8.95 -25.16 2.99
N ASN A 15 8.30 -25.75 1.99
CA ASN A 15 8.85 -26.89 1.24
C ASN A 15 10.08 -26.51 0.41
N LEU A 16 10.21 -25.23 0.02
CA LEU A 16 11.34 -24.69 -0.74
C LEU A 16 12.42 -24.05 0.14
N ASP A 17 12.25 -24.09 1.47
CA ASP A 17 13.12 -23.40 2.45
C ASP A 17 13.26 -21.89 2.16
N ILE A 18 12.14 -21.27 1.77
CA ILE A 18 12.08 -19.82 1.49
C ILE A 18 11.33 -19.13 2.63
N ASP A 19 12.00 -18.19 3.31
CA ASP A 19 11.35 -17.30 4.30
C ASP A 19 10.56 -16.19 3.58
N LEU A 20 9.29 -16.48 3.27
CA LEU A 20 8.41 -15.57 2.53
C LEU A 20 7.50 -14.79 3.49
N PHE A 21 7.61 -13.46 3.47
CA PHE A 21 6.71 -12.56 4.19
C PHE A 21 5.38 -12.38 3.43
N ILE A 22 4.28 -12.84 4.03
CA ILE A 22 2.94 -12.81 3.44
C ILE A 22 2.14 -11.61 3.98
N ASN A 23 1.96 -10.59 3.15
CA ASN A 23 1.12 -9.43 3.46
C ASN A 23 -0.29 -9.63 2.87
N ALA A 24 -1.21 -10.17 3.66
CA ALA A 24 -2.55 -10.54 3.21
C ALA A 24 -3.46 -9.31 3.09
N ARG A 25 -4.09 -9.12 1.92
CA ARG A 25 -4.94 -7.96 1.63
C ARG A 25 -6.42 -8.26 1.84
N THR A 26 -7.14 -7.28 2.37
CA THR A 26 -8.60 -7.21 2.33
C THR A 26 -9.11 -5.96 1.63
N ASP A 27 -10.24 -6.09 0.94
CA ASP A 27 -10.91 -4.99 0.22
C ASP A 27 -12.22 -4.56 0.90
N VAL A 28 -12.39 -4.84 2.19
CA VAL A 28 -13.61 -4.49 2.94
C VAL A 28 -13.96 -3.01 2.78
N TYR A 29 -12.99 -2.13 2.94
CA TYR A 29 -13.16 -0.68 2.78
C TYR A 29 -13.15 -0.25 1.32
N LEU A 30 -12.18 -0.70 0.53
CA LEU A 30 -12.02 -0.27 -0.86
C LEU A 30 -13.23 -0.59 -1.73
N ARG A 31 -13.88 -1.73 -1.49
CA ARG A 31 -15.02 -2.22 -2.27
C ARG A 31 -16.34 -2.20 -1.52
N SER A 32 -16.37 -1.66 -0.31
CA SER A 32 -17.57 -1.62 0.53
C SER A 32 -18.26 -2.99 0.61
N LEU A 33 -17.50 -4.03 0.98
CA LEU A 33 -17.98 -5.43 0.94
C LEU A 33 -19.08 -5.71 1.94
N VAL A 34 -19.20 -4.89 2.98
CA VAL A 34 -20.26 -4.92 3.99
C VAL A 34 -20.72 -3.48 4.28
N PRO A 35 -21.90 -3.29 4.93
CA PRO A 35 -22.33 -1.97 5.41
C PRO A 35 -21.28 -1.30 6.27
N GLU A 36 -21.23 0.03 6.26
CA GLU A 36 -20.20 0.82 6.94
C GLU A 36 -20.02 0.45 8.40
N ARG A 37 -21.11 0.32 9.15
CA ARG A 37 -21.14 -0.06 10.57
C ARG A 37 -20.52 -1.45 10.86
N GLU A 38 -20.40 -2.31 9.87
CA GLU A 38 -19.91 -3.69 10.00
C GLU A 38 -18.46 -3.84 9.51
N ARG A 39 -17.87 -2.76 8.92
CA ARG A 39 -16.54 -2.86 8.28
C ARG A 39 -15.41 -3.16 9.25
N VAL A 40 -15.43 -2.55 10.43
CA VAL A 40 -14.39 -2.80 11.45
C VAL A 40 -14.43 -4.26 11.89
N GLU A 41 -15.60 -4.75 12.30
CA GLU A 41 -15.79 -6.13 12.75
C GLU A 41 -15.40 -7.15 11.66
N GLU A 42 -15.90 -6.97 10.43
CA GLU A 42 -15.55 -7.87 9.32
C GLU A 42 -14.05 -7.83 9.00
N THR A 43 -13.40 -6.68 9.15
CA THR A 43 -11.96 -6.54 8.94
C THR A 43 -11.17 -7.32 9.99
N ILE A 44 -11.53 -7.18 11.28
CA ILE A 44 -10.93 -7.93 12.39
C ILE A 44 -11.14 -9.44 12.22
N ASN A 45 -12.36 -9.85 11.87
CA ASN A 45 -12.68 -11.26 11.60
C ASN A 45 -11.86 -11.85 10.46
N ARG A 46 -11.56 -11.07 9.42
CA ARG A 46 -10.65 -11.50 8.33
C ARG A 46 -9.21 -11.60 8.80
N ALA A 47 -8.75 -10.64 9.60
CA ALA A 47 -7.40 -10.67 10.15
C ALA A 47 -7.17 -11.96 10.95
N ALA A 48 -8.10 -12.32 11.86
CA ALA A 48 -8.02 -13.55 12.64
C ALA A 48 -7.92 -14.81 11.77
N ARG A 49 -8.69 -14.89 10.68
CA ARG A 49 -8.60 -16.02 9.74
C ARG A 49 -7.30 -16.04 8.95
N TYR A 50 -6.76 -14.86 8.59
CA TYR A 50 -5.53 -14.79 7.78
C TYR A 50 -4.27 -15.07 8.60
N VAL A 51 -4.22 -14.65 9.88
CA VAL A 51 -3.10 -15.02 10.76
C VAL A 51 -3.07 -16.52 11.00
N MET A 52 -4.22 -17.16 11.24
CA MET A 52 -4.33 -18.62 11.37
C MET A 52 -3.90 -19.36 10.09
N ALA A 53 -4.14 -18.79 8.92
CA ALA A 53 -3.71 -19.33 7.64
C ALA A 53 -2.20 -19.13 7.36
N GLY A 54 -1.49 -18.34 8.19
CA GLY A 54 -0.05 -18.11 8.10
C GLY A 54 0.35 -16.79 7.44
N ALA A 55 -0.52 -15.76 7.44
CA ALA A 55 -0.14 -14.40 7.05
C ALA A 55 0.73 -13.74 8.13
N ASP A 56 1.68 -12.90 7.70
CA ASP A 56 2.61 -12.17 8.59
C ASP A 56 2.21 -10.70 8.77
N CYS A 57 1.36 -10.18 7.89
CA CYS A 57 0.93 -8.78 7.89
C CYS A 57 -0.47 -8.66 7.26
N PHE A 58 -1.25 -7.70 7.72
CA PHE A 58 -2.59 -7.47 7.23
C PHE A 58 -2.71 -6.13 6.52
N PHE A 59 -3.05 -6.16 5.25
CA PHE A 59 -3.23 -4.97 4.42
C PHE A 59 -4.71 -4.64 4.22
N VAL A 60 -5.14 -3.50 4.76
CA VAL A 60 -6.50 -3.00 4.60
C VAL A 60 -6.53 -1.87 3.56
N ALA A 61 -6.91 -2.22 2.34
CA ALA A 61 -6.96 -1.26 1.24
C ALA A 61 -8.17 -0.31 1.39
N GLY A 62 -7.93 1.00 1.22
CA GLY A 62 -8.97 2.04 1.28
C GLY A 62 -9.40 2.44 2.70
N LEU A 63 -8.75 1.93 3.74
CA LEU A 63 -8.97 2.37 5.12
C LEU A 63 -8.30 3.74 5.34
N ALA A 64 -9.08 4.77 5.72
CA ALA A 64 -8.61 6.13 5.95
C ALA A 64 -9.16 6.76 7.25
N ASP A 65 -10.20 6.20 7.83
CA ASP A 65 -10.75 6.65 9.10
C ASP A 65 -9.80 6.31 10.26
N THR A 66 -9.38 7.31 11.02
CA THR A 66 -8.36 7.15 12.08
C THR A 66 -8.87 6.37 13.29
N ASN A 67 -10.16 6.47 13.61
CA ASN A 67 -10.75 5.72 14.73
C ASN A 67 -10.83 4.24 14.37
N ALA A 68 -11.26 3.94 13.13
CA ALA A 68 -11.27 2.56 12.64
C ALA A 68 -9.85 1.98 12.52
N ILE A 69 -8.84 2.79 12.14
CA ILE A 69 -7.43 2.36 12.13
C ILE A 69 -6.97 1.94 13.52
N GLU A 70 -7.21 2.80 14.53
CA GLU A 70 -6.80 2.55 15.91
C GLU A 70 -7.51 1.31 16.49
N GLU A 71 -8.82 1.20 16.28
CA GLU A 71 -9.61 0.06 16.72
C GLU A 71 -9.12 -1.26 16.07
N ILE A 72 -8.98 -1.29 14.75
CA ILE A 72 -8.48 -2.48 14.05
C ILE A 72 -7.07 -2.83 14.50
N ALA A 73 -6.18 -1.83 14.62
CA ALA A 73 -4.79 -2.06 15.00
C ALA A 73 -4.63 -2.60 16.43
N SER A 74 -5.56 -2.25 17.35
CA SER A 74 -5.56 -2.74 18.73
C SER A 74 -6.06 -4.18 18.86
N GLU A 75 -6.91 -4.64 17.94
CA GLU A 75 -7.58 -5.94 18.02
C GLU A 75 -6.92 -7.05 17.20
N ILE A 76 -6.03 -6.70 16.26
CA ILE A 76 -5.38 -7.71 15.41
C ILE A 76 -4.01 -8.12 15.94
N GLU A 77 -3.65 -9.41 15.79
CA GLU A 77 -2.39 -9.98 16.28
C GLU A 77 -1.19 -9.73 15.34
N MET A 78 -1.40 -9.22 14.14
CA MET A 78 -0.35 -9.00 13.14
C MET A 78 -0.20 -7.53 12.76
N PRO A 79 0.96 -7.10 12.23
CA PRO A 79 1.19 -5.72 11.80
C PRO A 79 0.14 -5.24 10.80
N LEU A 80 -0.47 -4.06 11.07
CA LEU A 80 -1.39 -3.41 10.15
C LEU A 80 -0.63 -2.64 9.08
N ASN A 81 -0.95 -2.92 7.81
CA ASN A 81 -0.54 -2.13 6.65
C ASN A 81 -1.74 -1.34 6.11
N VAL A 82 -1.55 -0.05 5.88
CA VAL A 82 -2.48 0.80 5.14
C VAL A 82 -1.82 1.35 3.87
N ALA A 83 -2.62 1.76 2.88
CA ALA A 83 -2.11 2.45 1.71
C ALA A 83 -2.31 3.96 1.86
N ALA A 84 -1.38 4.75 1.33
CA ALA A 84 -1.55 6.20 1.21
C ALA A 84 -2.88 6.52 0.51
N TRP A 85 -3.74 7.20 1.22
CA TRP A 85 -5.08 7.57 0.79
C TRP A 85 -5.36 9.03 1.16
N PRO A 86 -6.13 9.77 0.34
CA PRO A 86 -6.53 11.13 0.71
C PRO A 86 -7.16 11.18 2.12
N GLY A 87 -6.69 12.10 2.95
CA GLY A 87 -7.18 12.27 4.32
C GLY A 87 -6.40 11.52 5.40
N LEU A 88 -5.50 10.60 5.05
CA LEU A 88 -4.64 9.97 6.05
C LEU A 88 -3.62 10.95 6.65
N PRO A 89 -3.38 10.88 7.96
CA PRO A 89 -2.32 11.65 8.61
C PRO A 89 -0.92 11.16 8.20
N PRO A 90 0.14 11.93 8.52
CA PRO A 90 1.51 11.51 8.27
C PRO A 90 1.89 10.20 8.95
N ALA A 91 2.91 9.51 8.44
CA ALA A 91 3.35 8.19 8.92
C ALA A 91 3.63 8.15 10.42
N ALA A 92 4.19 9.24 11.00
CA ALA A 92 4.46 9.32 12.44
C ALA A 92 3.19 9.23 13.29
N ASP A 93 2.09 9.84 12.83
CA ASP A 93 0.81 9.80 13.55
C ASP A 93 0.09 8.47 13.30
N LEU A 94 0.16 7.93 12.09
CA LEU A 94 -0.29 6.56 11.81
C LEU A 94 0.40 5.52 12.71
N GLY A 95 1.70 5.70 12.97
CA GLY A 95 2.46 4.84 13.89
C GLY A 95 1.92 4.85 15.32
N LYS A 96 1.41 6.00 15.80
CA LYS A 96 0.76 6.13 17.12
C LYS A 96 -0.59 5.39 17.18
N LEU A 97 -1.30 5.35 16.04
CA LEU A 97 -2.55 4.60 15.89
C LEU A 97 -2.34 3.09 15.68
N GLY A 98 -1.11 2.60 15.77
CA GLY A 98 -0.80 1.17 15.66
C GLY A 98 -0.45 0.68 14.25
N VAL A 99 -0.46 1.53 13.22
CA VAL A 99 0.01 1.16 11.88
C VAL A 99 1.51 0.85 11.91
N ARG A 100 1.92 -0.25 11.27
CA ARG A 100 3.33 -0.68 11.20
C ARG A 100 3.90 -0.61 9.78
N ARG A 101 3.05 -0.49 8.77
CA ARG A 101 3.44 -0.35 7.37
C ARG A 101 2.54 0.64 6.64
N LEU A 102 3.14 1.58 5.91
CA LEU A 102 2.46 2.48 5.00
C LEU A 102 2.95 2.20 3.58
N SER A 103 2.05 1.85 2.68
CA SER A 103 2.35 1.60 1.27
C SER A 103 1.92 2.80 0.42
N SER A 104 2.74 3.25 -0.52
CA SER A 104 2.37 4.33 -1.45
C SER A 104 1.33 3.90 -2.51
N GLY A 105 1.17 2.57 -2.69
CA GLY A 105 0.33 2.04 -3.74
C GLY A 105 0.74 2.57 -5.12
N SER A 106 -0.23 2.98 -5.91
CA SER A 106 -0.02 3.61 -7.22
C SER A 106 0.17 5.13 -7.18
N GLY A 107 0.21 5.75 -5.98
CA GLY A 107 0.25 7.21 -5.84
C GLY A 107 1.47 7.86 -6.49
N ILE A 108 2.67 7.31 -6.26
CA ILE A 108 3.91 7.82 -6.85
C ILE A 108 3.87 7.74 -8.39
N PRO A 109 3.65 6.56 -9.02
CA PRO A 109 3.60 6.49 -10.47
C PRO A 109 2.44 7.30 -11.08
N GLN A 110 1.28 7.38 -10.46
CA GLN A 110 0.18 8.22 -10.95
C GLN A 110 0.55 9.70 -10.99
N THR A 111 1.20 10.19 -9.93
CA THR A 111 1.69 11.57 -9.86
C THR A 111 2.76 11.82 -10.92
N LEU A 112 3.74 10.91 -11.04
CA LEU A 112 4.81 11.00 -12.03
C LEU A 112 4.26 11.06 -13.45
N TRP A 113 3.38 10.12 -13.82
CA TRP A 113 2.80 10.08 -15.17
C TRP A 113 1.96 11.28 -15.51
N LYS A 114 1.25 11.87 -14.53
CA LYS A 114 0.54 13.14 -14.73
C LYS A 114 1.54 14.26 -15.11
N HIS A 115 2.62 14.41 -14.34
CA HIS A 115 3.63 15.43 -14.62
C HIS A 115 4.32 15.21 -15.98
N VAL A 116 4.67 13.97 -16.31
CA VAL A 116 5.25 13.63 -17.61
C VAL A 116 4.30 14.01 -18.75
N ALA A 117 3.01 13.66 -18.63
CA ALA A 117 2.02 13.99 -19.65
C ALA A 117 1.83 15.51 -19.83
N GLU A 118 1.80 16.27 -18.73
CA GLU A 118 1.68 17.72 -18.76
C GLU A 118 2.91 18.39 -19.39
N LEU A 119 4.11 17.93 -19.02
CA LEU A 119 5.37 18.42 -19.57
C LEU A 119 5.45 18.16 -21.07
N ALA A 120 5.16 16.93 -21.51
CA ALA A 120 5.17 16.55 -22.92
C ALA A 120 4.17 17.38 -23.75
N LYS A 121 2.93 17.58 -23.26
CA LYS A 121 1.93 18.44 -23.93
C LYS A 121 2.41 19.88 -24.08
N ARG A 122 3.03 20.45 -23.04
CA ARG A 122 3.56 21.83 -23.10
C ARG A 122 4.71 21.93 -24.10
N PHE A 123 5.65 20.99 -24.06
CA PHE A 123 6.76 20.98 -25.01
C PHE A 123 6.31 20.81 -26.44
N LEU A 124 5.41 19.89 -26.74
CA LEU A 124 4.83 19.70 -28.09
C LEU A 124 4.10 20.95 -28.60
N LYS A 125 3.50 21.74 -27.69
CA LYS A 125 2.78 22.97 -28.04
C LYS A 125 3.72 24.14 -28.30
N THR A 126 4.81 24.29 -27.57
CA THR A 126 5.64 25.50 -27.54
C THR A 126 7.05 25.30 -28.10
N GLY A 127 7.58 24.08 -28.11
CA GLY A 127 8.99 23.81 -28.41
C GLY A 127 9.98 24.38 -27.38
N ASP A 128 9.48 24.85 -26.23
CA ASP A 128 10.31 25.49 -25.20
C ASP A 128 11.11 24.44 -24.41
N SER A 129 12.42 24.34 -24.70
CA SER A 129 13.33 23.42 -24.04
C SER A 129 13.64 23.79 -22.58
N LYS A 130 13.38 25.03 -22.15
CA LYS A 130 13.58 25.46 -20.76
C LYS A 130 12.74 24.63 -19.80
N LEU A 131 11.57 24.19 -20.21
CA LEU A 131 10.68 23.34 -19.43
C LEU A 131 11.33 22.00 -18.99
N MET A 132 12.31 21.52 -19.74
CA MET A 132 13.01 20.25 -19.48
C MET A 132 14.30 20.44 -18.69
N SER A 133 14.73 21.68 -18.42
CA SER A 133 15.93 21.99 -17.64
C SER A 133 15.61 22.41 -16.20
N GLU A 134 14.34 22.74 -15.90
CA GLU A 134 13.88 23.11 -14.56
C GLU A 134 13.48 21.88 -13.77
N ASN A 135 14.05 21.69 -12.57
CA ASN A 135 13.75 20.58 -11.65
C ASN A 135 13.93 19.18 -12.28
N CYS A 136 14.94 18.99 -13.10
CA CYS A 136 15.30 17.71 -13.68
C CYS A 136 16.55 17.11 -13.01
N MET A 137 16.64 15.80 -13.02
CA MET A 137 17.90 15.11 -12.72
C MET A 137 18.90 15.38 -13.84
N SER A 138 20.19 15.52 -13.48
CA SER A 138 21.25 15.47 -14.49
C SER A 138 21.31 14.11 -15.16
N HIS A 139 21.87 14.04 -16.38
CA HIS A 139 22.06 12.76 -17.06
C HIS A 139 22.88 11.77 -16.22
N ALA A 140 23.90 12.23 -15.50
CA ALA A 140 24.71 11.41 -14.62
C ALA A 140 23.88 10.82 -13.47
N GLN A 141 23.07 11.63 -12.78
CA GLN A 141 22.18 11.15 -11.71
C GLN A 141 21.15 10.12 -12.22
N LEU A 142 20.61 10.33 -13.42
CA LEU A 142 19.68 9.37 -14.02
C LEU A 142 20.38 8.05 -14.31
N GLN A 143 21.62 8.07 -14.82
CA GLN A 143 22.39 6.85 -15.10
C GLN A 143 22.77 6.09 -13.83
N GLU A 144 23.07 6.79 -12.74
CA GLU A 144 23.36 6.18 -11.44
C GLU A 144 22.20 5.29 -10.92
N LEU A 145 20.93 5.62 -11.23
CA LEU A 145 19.80 4.81 -10.85
C LEU A 145 19.78 3.40 -11.48
N PHE A 146 20.49 3.21 -12.58
CA PHE A 146 20.57 1.95 -13.33
C PHE A 146 21.95 1.29 -13.24
N SER A 147 22.87 1.87 -12.48
CA SER A 147 24.18 1.26 -12.21
C SER A 147 24.03 0.24 -11.09
N VAL A 148 24.32 -1.03 -11.39
CA VAL A 148 24.34 -2.16 -10.43
C VAL A 148 25.76 -2.36 -9.94
#